data_4fee24bb6ef7ff7cdf0fec8bba95f62e
#
_entry.id   4fee24bb6ef7ff7cdf0fec8bba95f62e
#
_cell.length_a   1.000
_cell.length_b   1.000
_cell.length_c   1.000
_cell.angle_alpha   90.00
_cell.angle_beta   90.00
_cell.angle_gamma   90.00
#
_symmetry.space_group_name_H-M   'P 1'
#
loop_
_entity.id
_entity.type
_entity.pdbx_description
1 polymer ?
#
loop_
_entity_poly.entity_id
_entity_poly.type
_entity_poly.pdbx_seq_one_letter_code
_entity_poly.pdbx_strand_id
1 'polypeptide(L)'
;TKVAIKVGPTALQITSAEKTKVLAHSVLLNDVYYASEIEEVCLVDDNQFTLSIANESGQLSFIHNDCDNIVQAIIHIRNRWELSQPDSVTVHQKIRPKDVPGTLLNMALLNLGSSDPNLRTAAYNLLCALTATFDLKIEGQLLETSGLCIPSNNTIFIKSISEKLAANEPHLTLEFLEESIQGFQRSTIELKHLCLEYMTPW
;
A
#
# COMPACT_ATOMS: atom_id res chain seq x y z
N THR A 1 -24.83 -7.01 7.10
CA THR A 1 -25.55 -5.72 6.96
C THR A 1 -24.99 -4.96 5.77
N LYS A 2 -25.86 -4.42 4.93
CA LYS A 2 -25.48 -3.55 3.82
C LYS A 2 -25.13 -2.17 4.35
N VAL A 3 -23.96 -1.65 3.96
CA VAL A 3 -23.48 -0.33 4.33
C VAL A 3 -23.06 0.45 3.08
N ALA A 4 -23.12 1.77 3.17
CA ALA A 4 -22.52 2.67 2.18
C ALA A 4 -21.29 3.30 2.80
N ILE A 5 -20.18 3.30 2.06
CA ILE A 5 -18.94 3.97 2.45
C ILE A 5 -18.76 5.18 1.55
N LYS A 6 -18.65 6.35 2.14
CA LYS A 6 -18.30 7.59 1.46
C LYS A 6 -16.90 8.01 1.88
N VAL A 7 -16.01 8.16 0.93
CA VAL A 7 -14.66 8.64 1.16
C VAL A 7 -14.60 10.11 0.80
N GLY A 8 -14.49 10.95 1.82
CA GLY A 8 -14.33 12.40 1.68
C GLY A 8 -12.85 12.80 1.67
N PRO A 9 -12.56 14.10 1.58
CA PRO A 9 -11.18 14.60 1.52
C PRO A 9 -10.40 14.42 2.83
N THR A 10 -11.07 14.31 3.98
CA THR A 10 -10.44 14.25 5.32
C THR A 10 -10.97 13.14 6.20
N ALA A 11 -12.04 12.47 5.78
CA ALA A 11 -12.71 11.45 6.58
C ALA A 11 -13.45 10.45 5.67
N LEU A 12 -13.75 9.29 6.23
CA LEU A 12 -14.68 8.36 5.64
C LEU A 12 -15.94 8.22 6.51
N GLN A 13 -17.08 8.02 5.88
CA GLN A 13 -18.36 7.83 6.55
C GLN A 13 -18.93 6.46 6.17
N ILE A 14 -19.34 5.72 7.19
CA ILE A 14 -19.98 4.41 7.03
C ILE A 14 -21.41 4.53 7.52
N THR A 15 -22.37 4.31 6.62
CA THR A 15 -23.80 4.39 6.94
C THR A 15 -24.50 3.09 6.57
N SER A 16 -25.48 2.68 7.37
CA SER A 16 -26.38 1.58 7.01
C SER A 16 -27.71 2.11 6.48
N ALA A 17 -28.24 1.49 5.44
CA ALA A 17 -29.59 1.79 4.93
C ALA A 17 -30.70 1.20 5.82
N GLU A 18 -30.38 0.16 6.57
CA GLU A 18 -31.29 -0.58 7.43
C GLU A 18 -30.91 -0.42 8.90
N LYS A 19 -31.92 -0.35 9.76
CA LYS A 19 -31.70 -0.32 11.20
C LYS A 19 -31.11 -1.64 11.69
N THR A 20 -30.00 -1.56 12.38
CA THR A 20 -29.35 -2.71 13.03
C THR A 20 -29.77 -2.77 14.50
N LYS A 21 -30.04 -3.96 15.02
CA LYS A 21 -30.35 -4.14 16.43
C LYS A 21 -29.05 -4.16 17.25
N VAL A 22 -28.87 -3.18 18.11
CA VAL A 22 -27.81 -3.14 19.10
C VAL A 22 -28.45 -3.03 20.50
N LEU A 23 -28.20 -4.02 21.35
CA LEU A 23 -28.76 -4.06 22.71
C LEU A 23 -30.28 -3.78 22.78
N ALA A 24 -31.06 -4.49 21.96
CA ALA A 24 -32.52 -4.35 21.85
C ALA A 24 -33.05 -3.04 21.23
N HIS A 25 -32.18 -2.10 20.89
CA HIS A 25 -32.55 -0.88 20.17
C HIS A 25 -32.25 -1.00 18.68
N SER A 26 -33.17 -0.49 17.84
CA SER A 26 -32.95 -0.38 16.41
C SER A 26 -32.27 0.94 16.07
N VAL A 27 -31.01 0.91 15.68
CA VAL A 27 -30.22 2.08 15.33
C VAL A 27 -29.75 2.03 13.87
N LEU A 28 -29.66 3.20 13.23
CA LEU A 28 -28.97 3.34 11.96
C LEU A 28 -27.49 3.54 12.22
N LEU A 29 -26.66 2.75 11.56
CA LEU A 29 -25.21 2.96 11.60
C LEU A 29 -24.88 4.25 10.86
N ASN A 30 -24.17 5.14 11.51
CA ASN A 30 -23.67 6.38 10.95
C ASN A 30 -22.39 6.78 11.65
N ASP A 31 -21.28 6.18 11.24
CA ASP A 31 -19.98 6.39 11.82
C ASP A 31 -19.12 7.22 10.87
N VAL A 32 -18.43 8.20 11.44
CA VAL A 32 -17.47 9.04 10.72
C VAL A 32 -16.11 8.80 11.35
N TYR A 33 -15.15 8.40 10.52
CA TYR A 33 -13.76 8.19 10.90
C TYR A 33 -12.89 9.19 10.15
N TYR A 34 -12.16 9.99 10.90
CA TYR A 34 -11.19 10.93 10.31
C TYR A 34 -9.97 10.18 9.81
N ALA A 35 -9.29 10.74 8.83
CA ALA A 35 -8.07 10.17 8.27
C ALA A 35 -7.00 9.87 9.34
N SER A 36 -6.94 10.70 10.40
CA SER A 36 -6.05 10.52 11.56
C SER A 36 -6.34 9.28 12.40
N GLU A 37 -7.56 8.75 12.33
CA GLU A 37 -8.00 7.58 13.11
C GLU A 37 -7.77 6.27 12.37
N ILE A 38 -7.45 6.31 11.08
CA ILE A 38 -7.19 5.12 10.27
C ILE A 38 -5.77 4.62 10.55
N GLU A 39 -5.67 3.46 11.20
CA GLU A 39 -4.38 2.82 11.49
C GLU A 39 -3.90 1.96 10.34
N GLU A 40 -4.76 1.10 9.82
CA GLU A 40 -4.42 0.17 8.76
C GLU A 40 -5.61 -0.10 7.86
N VAL A 41 -5.34 -0.29 6.57
CA VAL A 41 -6.29 -0.83 5.61
C VAL A 41 -5.61 -1.93 4.81
N CYS A 42 -6.26 -3.10 4.70
CA CYS A 42 -5.70 -4.28 4.05
C CYS A 42 -6.70 -4.89 3.07
N LEU A 43 -6.23 -5.20 1.86
CA LEU A 43 -6.92 -6.12 0.96
C LEU A 43 -6.68 -7.55 1.46
N VAL A 44 -7.76 -8.28 1.71
CA VAL A 44 -7.72 -9.69 2.09
C VAL A 44 -7.74 -10.56 0.82
N ASP A 45 -8.64 -10.22 -0.10
CA ASP A 45 -8.74 -10.81 -1.43
C ASP A 45 -9.37 -9.78 -2.40
N ASP A 46 -9.69 -10.19 -3.62
CA ASP A 46 -10.23 -9.30 -4.66
C ASP A 46 -11.57 -8.63 -4.25
N ASN A 47 -12.30 -9.22 -3.32
CA ASN A 47 -13.63 -8.79 -2.91
C ASN A 47 -13.74 -8.35 -1.45
N GLN A 48 -12.67 -8.47 -0.67
CA GLN A 48 -12.70 -8.21 0.76
C GLN A 48 -11.53 -7.34 1.20
N PHE A 49 -11.81 -6.35 2.02
CA PHE A 49 -10.80 -5.56 2.71
C PHE A 49 -11.15 -5.39 4.19
N THR A 50 -10.14 -5.12 4.99
CA THR A 50 -10.26 -4.82 6.42
C THR A 50 -9.75 -3.42 6.72
N LEU A 51 -10.32 -2.81 7.76
CA LEU A 51 -10.00 -1.48 8.22
C LEU A 51 -9.80 -1.51 9.73
N SER A 52 -8.65 -1.05 10.20
CA SER A 52 -8.33 -0.86 11.61
C SER A 52 -8.43 0.62 11.96
N ILE A 53 -9.21 0.93 12.97
CA ILE A 53 -9.45 2.30 13.44
C ILE A 53 -8.87 2.44 14.86
N ALA A 54 -8.21 3.55 15.13
CA ALA A 54 -7.71 3.90 16.45
C ALA A 54 -8.84 3.89 17.48
N ASN A 55 -8.56 3.34 18.66
CA ASN A 55 -9.51 3.21 19.77
C ASN A 55 -10.70 2.28 19.55
N GLU A 56 -10.77 1.59 18.42
CA GLU A 56 -11.74 0.52 18.18
C GLU A 56 -11.11 -0.85 18.49
N SER A 57 -11.82 -1.68 19.22
CA SER A 57 -11.39 -3.04 19.53
C SER A 57 -11.76 -3.98 18.39
N GLY A 58 -10.93 -4.09 17.38
CA GLY A 58 -11.11 -5.03 16.28
C GLY A 58 -11.05 -4.38 14.90
N GLN A 59 -11.02 -5.23 13.89
CA GLN A 59 -11.02 -4.82 12.49
C GLN A 59 -12.43 -4.83 11.93
N LEU A 60 -12.78 -3.79 11.17
CA LEU A 60 -13.97 -3.75 10.34
C LEU A 60 -13.68 -4.47 9.02
N SER A 61 -14.53 -5.41 8.65
CA SER A 61 -14.39 -6.18 7.41
C SER A 61 -15.51 -5.86 6.44
N PHE A 62 -15.15 -5.61 5.18
CA PHE A 62 -16.08 -5.21 4.12
C PHE A 62 -15.90 -6.09 2.89
N ILE A 63 -17.00 -6.34 2.21
CA ILE A 63 -17.04 -7.11 0.96
C ILE A 63 -17.61 -6.21 -0.14
N HIS A 64 -16.87 -6.06 -1.23
CA HIS A 64 -17.29 -5.31 -2.42
C HIS A 64 -16.47 -5.74 -3.63
N ASN A 65 -17.06 -5.67 -4.81
CA ASN A 65 -16.37 -6.04 -6.04
C ASN A 65 -15.27 -5.05 -6.48
N ASP A 66 -15.29 -3.84 -5.92
CA ASP A 66 -14.36 -2.76 -6.24
C ASP A 66 -13.48 -2.40 -5.03
N CYS A 67 -13.07 -3.41 -4.27
CA CYS A 67 -12.26 -3.23 -3.05
C CYS A 67 -10.95 -2.48 -3.30
N ASP A 68 -10.31 -2.73 -4.43
CA ASP A 68 -9.03 -2.10 -4.74
C ASP A 68 -9.16 -0.58 -4.81
N ASN A 69 -10.13 -0.06 -5.56
CA ASN A 69 -10.36 1.38 -5.65
C ASN A 69 -10.79 2.00 -4.31
N ILE A 70 -11.58 1.29 -3.52
CA ILE A 70 -11.99 1.75 -2.19
C ILE A 70 -10.77 1.86 -1.27
N VAL A 71 -9.93 0.84 -1.23
CA VAL A 71 -8.70 0.82 -0.44
C VAL A 71 -7.75 1.92 -0.87
N GLN A 72 -7.54 2.11 -2.17
CA GLN A 72 -6.71 3.19 -2.70
C GLN A 72 -7.23 4.58 -2.30
N ALA A 73 -8.54 4.79 -2.34
CA ALA A 73 -9.14 6.06 -1.90
C ALA A 73 -8.92 6.31 -0.40
N ILE A 74 -9.04 5.28 0.44
CA ILE A 74 -8.80 5.38 1.88
C ILE A 74 -7.31 5.68 2.17
N ILE A 75 -6.41 4.98 1.51
CA ILE A 75 -4.97 5.22 1.61
C ILE A 75 -4.63 6.66 1.20
N HIS A 76 -5.25 7.14 0.14
CA HIS A 76 -5.01 8.50 -0.35
C HIS A 76 -5.35 9.58 0.68
N ILE A 77 -6.52 9.50 1.34
CA ILE A 77 -6.89 10.47 2.36
C ILE A 77 -6.01 10.38 3.60
N ARG A 78 -5.58 9.16 3.98
CA ARG A 78 -4.68 8.91 5.10
C ARG A 78 -3.31 9.54 4.86
N ASN A 79 -2.75 9.31 3.70
CA ASN A 79 -1.45 9.85 3.31
C ASN A 79 -1.49 11.38 3.18
N ARG A 80 -2.56 11.92 2.61
CA ARG A 80 -2.77 13.36 2.50
C ARG A 80 -2.84 14.03 3.85
N TRP A 81 -3.51 13.42 4.83
CA TRP A 81 -3.53 13.92 6.20
C TRP A 81 -2.13 13.91 6.82
N GLU A 82 -1.39 12.81 6.68
CA GLU A 82 -0.03 12.65 7.21
C GLU A 82 0.91 13.74 6.68
N LEU A 83 0.86 14.00 5.38
CA LEU A 83 1.66 15.04 4.74
C LEU A 83 1.30 16.47 5.20
N SER A 84 0.09 16.67 5.72
CA SER A 84 -0.36 17.98 6.21
C SER A 84 0.10 18.28 7.63
N GLN A 85 0.67 17.28 8.34
CA GLN A 85 1.14 17.47 9.71
C GLN A 85 2.47 18.24 9.73
N PRO A 86 2.62 19.23 10.65
CA PRO A 86 3.83 20.06 10.71
C PRO A 86 5.09 19.27 11.10
N ASP A 87 4.91 18.13 11.77
CA ASP A 87 6.00 17.26 12.23
C ASP A 87 6.21 16.03 11.33
N SER A 88 5.63 16.01 10.13
CA SER A 88 5.88 14.95 9.16
C SER A 88 7.36 14.99 8.72
N VAL A 89 8.17 14.23 9.43
CA VAL A 89 9.59 14.06 9.08
C VAL A 89 9.64 13.13 7.88
N THR A 90 10.00 13.66 6.73
CA THR A 90 10.37 12.86 5.57
C THR A 90 11.61 12.03 5.94
N VAL A 91 11.40 10.74 6.16
CA VAL A 91 12.51 9.82 6.41
C VAL A 91 13.19 9.52 5.08
N HIS A 92 14.16 10.34 4.72
CA HIS A 92 15.01 10.06 3.57
C HIS A 92 15.94 8.91 3.88
N GLN A 93 15.74 7.79 3.25
CA GLN A 93 16.79 6.76 3.20
C GLN A 93 17.95 7.30 2.37
N LYS A 94 19.16 7.29 2.96
CA LYS A 94 20.36 7.71 2.25
C LYS A 94 20.80 6.61 1.30
N ILE A 95 20.46 6.76 0.03
CA ILE A 95 21.00 5.93 -1.04
C ILE A 95 22.31 6.57 -1.51
N ARG A 96 23.38 5.75 -1.56
CA ARG A 96 24.67 6.20 -2.05
C ARG A 96 24.71 6.16 -3.58
N PRO A 97 25.40 7.09 -4.24
CA PRO A 97 25.51 7.10 -5.70
C PRO A 97 26.15 5.82 -6.30
N LYS A 98 26.86 5.05 -5.48
CA LYS A 98 27.48 3.78 -5.89
C LYS A 98 26.57 2.56 -5.71
N ASP A 99 25.44 2.72 -5.09
CA ASP A 99 24.49 1.63 -4.91
C ASP A 99 23.87 1.26 -6.27
N VAL A 100 23.67 -0.04 -6.48
CA VAL A 100 23.12 -0.56 -7.73
C VAL A 100 21.61 -0.46 -7.70
N PRO A 101 20.98 0.35 -8.58
CA PRO A 101 19.54 0.59 -8.51
C PRO A 101 18.70 -0.67 -8.75
N GLY A 102 19.17 -1.60 -9.59
CA GLY A 102 18.45 -2.86 -9.84
C GLY A 102 18.38 -3.76 -8.60
N THR A 103 19.46 -3.86 -7.83
CA THR A 103 19.48 -4.60 -6.56
C THR A 103 18.51 -4.01 -5.54
N LEU A 104 18.56 -2.70 -5.36
CA LEU A 104 17.70 -1.98 -4.43
C LEU A 104 16.23 -2.04 -4.85
N LEU A 105 15.96 -1.99 -6.15
CA LEU A 105 14.61 -2.12 -6.70
C LEU A 105 14.01 -3.49 -6.38
N ASN A 106 14.75 -4.57 -6.57
CA ASN A 106 14.29 -5.90 -6.19
C ASN A 106 14.01 -6.00 -4.68
N MET A 107 14.89 -5.45 -3.86
CA MET A 107 14.70 -5.41 -2.41
C MET A 107 13.40 -4.68 -2.03
N ALA A 108 13.13 -3.53 -2.65
CA ALA A 108 11.91 -2.77 -2.40
C ALA A 108 10.66 -3.53 -2.84
N LEU A 109 10.61 -4.02 -4.07
CA LEU A 109 9.43 -4.71 -4.62
C LEU A 109 9.12 -6.01 -3.86
N LEU A 110 10.14 -6.80 -3.51
CA LEU A 110 9.96 -8.04 -2.78
C LEU A 110 9.40 -7.80 -1.37
N ASN A 111 9.95 -6.83 -0.65
CA ASN A 111 9.56 -6.54 0.73
C ASN A 111 8.24 -5.76 0.84
N LEU A 112 7.76 -5.15 -0.24
CA LEU A 112 6.38 -4.64 -0.32
C LEU A 112 5.33 -5.76 -0.18
N GLY A 113 5.69 -7.00 -0.49
CA GLY A 113 4.85 -8.18 -0.28
C GLY A 113 4.94 -8.81 1.11
N SER A 114 5.72 -8.23 2.03
CA SER A 114 5.90 -8.76 3.39
C SER A 114 4.59 -8.76 4.19
N SER A 115 4.44 -9.73 5.08
CA SER A 115 3.38 -9.76 6.08
C SER A 115 3.61 -8.75 7.22
N ASP A 116 4.84 -8.27 7.41
CA ASP A 116 5.17 -7.25 8.41
C ASP A 116 4.87 -5.85 7.87
N PRO A 117 3.93 -5.10 8.50
CA PRO A 117 3.58 -3.76 8.06
C PRO A 117 4.74 -2.76 8.13
N ASN A 118 5.65 -2.90 9.09
CA ASN A 118 6.82 -2.03 9.20
C ASN A 118 7.80 -2.26 8.05
N LEU A 119 7.97 -3.51 7.65
CA LEU A 119 8.82 -3.87 6.52
C LEU A 119 8.22 -3.38 5.20
N ARG A 120 6.89 -3.48 5.01
CA ARG A 120 6.21 -2.90 3.85
C ARG A 120 6.41 -1.38 3.76
N THR A 121 6.27 -0.68 4.87
CA THR A 121 6.50 0.78 4.92
C THR A 121 7.95 1.13 4.59
N ALA A 122 8.91 0.42 5.14
CA ALA A 122 10.33 0.62 4.84
C ALA A 122 10.64 0.35 3.36
N ALA A 123 10.05 -0.68 2.77
CA ALA A 123 10.19 -1.03 1.36
C ALA A 123 9.60 0.05 0.44
N TYR A 124 8.43 0.59 0.79
CA TYR A 124 7.84 1.70 0.04
C TYR A 124 8.69 2.96 0.10
N ASN A 125 9.23 3.31 1.27
CA ASN A 125 10.14 4.45 1.41
C ASN A 125 11.45 4.24 0.63
N LEU A 126 11.96 3.01 0.58
CA LEU A 126 13.09 2.67 -0.28
C LEU A 126 12.76 2.90 -1.76
N LEU A 127 11.58 2.50 -2.22
CA LEU A 127 11.14 2.72 -3.59
C LEU A 127 11.05 4.22 -3.93
N CYS A 128 10.50 5.02 -3.02
CA CYS A 128 10.45 6.48 -3.18
C CYS A 128 11.86 7.09 -3.27
N ALA A 129 12.77 6.67 -2.40
CA ALA A 129 14.15 7.14 -2.39
C ALA A 129 14.91 6.74 -3.67
N LEU A 130 14.67 5.54 -4.18
CA LEU A 130 15.24 5.06 -5.45
C LEU A 130 14.78 5.92 -6.63
N THR A 131 13.49 6.15 -6.75
CA THR A 131 12.94 6.95 -7.85
C THR A 131 13.44 8.38 -7.83
N ALA A 132 13.61 8.97 -6.64
CA ALA A 132 14.16 10.32 -6.48
C ALA A 132 15.67 10.37 -6.77
N THR A 133 16.46 9.42 -6.25
CA THR A 133 17.92 9.43 -6.36
C THR A 133 18.41 9.15 -7.78
N PHE A 134 17.76 8.22 -8.48
CA PHE A 134 18.15 7.80 -9.84
C PHE A 134 17.25 8.39 -10.92
N ASP A 135 16.37 9.33 -10.56
CA ASP A 135 15.42 9.96 -11.48
C ASP A 135 14.63 8.95 -12.33
N LEU A 136 14.16 7.90 -11.69
CA LEU A 136 13.42 6.84 -12.37
C LEU A 136 12.01 7.31 -12.72
N LYS A 137 11.62 7.12 -13.98
CA LYS A 137 10.33 7.60 -14.50
C LYS A 137 9.22 6.62 -14.21
N ILE A 138 8.40 6.99 -13.24
CA ILE A 138 7.14 6.33 -12.92
C ILE A 138 6.01 7.33 -13.12
N GLU A 139 4.93 6.93 -13.78
CA GLU A 139 3.74 7.77 -13.86
C GLU A 139 3.12 7.97 -12.47
N GLY A 140 2.93 9.21 -12.09
CA GLY A 140 2.46 9.61 -10.78
C GLY A 140 3.61 9.86 -9.81
N GLN A 141 3.28 10.53 -8.72
CA GLN A 141 4.24 10.86 -7.69
C GLN A 141 4.16 9.85 -6.55
N LEU A 142 5.28 9.20 -6.27
CA LEU A 142 5.44 8.44 -5.04
C LEU A 142 5.79 9.40 -3.90
N LEU A 143 4.96 9.42 -2.86
CA LEU A 143 5.14 10.30 -1.72
C LEU A 143 5.70 9.50 -0.54
N GLU A 144 6.91 9.82 -0.15
CA GLU A 144 7.57 9.27 1.03
C GLU A 144 6.94 9.87 2.30
N THR A 145 6.46 9.01 3.22
CA THR A 145 5.93 9.45 4.50
C THR A 145 6.28 8.47 5.61
N SER A 146 6.30 8.94 6.85
CA SER A 146 6.57 8.11 8.04
C SER A 146 5.34 7.33 8.52
N GLY A 147 4.14 7.72 8.11
CA GLY A 147 2.87 7.14 8.56
C GLY A 147 2.04 6.49 7.47
N LEU A 148 2.68 6.06 6.38
CA LEU A 148 2.00 5.48 5.23
C LEU A 148 1.37 4.12 5.56
N CYS A 149 0.10 3.96 5.25
CA CYS A 149 -0.59 2.67 5.31
C CYS A 149 -0.37 1.91 4.01
N ILE A 150 0.39 0.81 4.07
CA ILE A 150 0.62 -0.07 2.92
C ILE A 150 -0.24 -1.33 3.09
N PRO A 151 -1.17 -1.65 2.16
CA PRO A 151 -1.97 -2.86 2.24
C PRO A 151 -1.11 -4.12 2.21
N SER A 152 -1.54 -5.18 2.87
CA SER A 152 -0.84 -6.48 2.85
C SER A 152 -0.95 -7.19 1.51
N ASN A 153 -2.05 -7.01 0.79
CA ASN A 153 -2.25 -7.56 -0.57
C ASN A 153 -2.14 -6.42 -1.60
N ASN A 154 -0.92 -6.15 -2.05
CA ASN A 154 -0.61 -5.04 -2.95
C ASN A 154 0.07 -5.50 -4.26
N THR A 155 -0.16 -6.75 -4.66
CA THR A 155 0.45 -7.35 -5.86
C THR A 155 0.18 -6.55 -7.13
N ILE A 156 -1.04 -6.04 -7.31
CA ILE A 156 -1.43 -5.22 -8.46
C ILE A 156 -0.59 -3.94 -8.51
N PHE A 157 -0.41 -3.28 -7.37
CA PHE A 157 0.43 -2.09 -7.27
C PHE A 157 1.88 -2.39 -7.61
N ILE A 158 2.46 -3.44 -7.04
CA ILE A 158 3.84 -3.87 -7.28
C ILE A 158 4.06 -4.19 -8.76
N LYS A 159 3.15 -4.93 -9.37
CA LYS A 159 3.18 -5.26 -10.79
C LYS A 159 3.11 -4.02 -11.67
N SER A 160 2.21 -3.09 -11.37
CA SER A 160 2.06 -1.83 -12.10
C SER A 160 3.34 -0.98 -12.07
N ILE A 161 3.99 -0.88 -10.90
CA ILE A 161 5.28 -0.19 -10.79
C ILE A 161 6.35 -0.87 -11.64
N SER A 162 6.42 -2.20 -11.59
CA SER A 162 7.38 -2.98 -12.37
C SER A 162 7.17 -2.81 -13.87
N GLU A 163 5.93 -2.84 -14.36
CA GLU A 163 5.58 -2.60 -15.77
C GLU A 163 6.03 -1.23 -16.25
N LYS A 164 5.80 -0.19 -15.46
CA LYS A 164 6.21 1.18 -15.79
C LYS A 164 7.72 1.34 -15.83
N LEU A 165 8.43 0.75 -14.87
CA LEU A 165 9.89 0.79 -14.83
C LEU A 165 10.51 -0.03 -15.96
N ALA A 166 9.97 -1.20 -16.28
CA ALA A 166 10.45 -1.99 -17.42
C ALA A 166 10.32 -1.23 -18.76
N ALA A 167 9.22 -0.50 -18.92
CA ALA A 167 8.99 0.30 -20.12
C ALA A 167 9.88 1.55 -20.20
N ASN A 168 10.06 2.25 -19.08
CA ASN A 168 10.71 3.56 -19.05
C ASN A 168 12.21 3.49 -18.73
N GLU A 169 12.66 2.42 -18.05
CA GLU A 169 14.04 2.26 -17.56
C GLU A 169 14.62 0.89 -17.95
N PRO A 170 14.65 0.55 -19.27
CA PRO A 170 15.07 -0.79 -19.73
C PRO A 170 16.54 -1.11 -19.41
N HIS A 171 17.36 -0.11 -19.12
CA HIS A 171 18.76 -0.29 -18.73
C HIS A 171 18.95 -0.99 -17.39
N LEU A 172 17.92 -1.04 -16.54
CA LEU A 172 17.94 -1.75 -15.26
C LEU A 172 17.69 -3.26 -15.39
N THR A 173 17.26 -3.74 -16.56
CA THR A 173 16.75 -5.10 -16.76
C THR A 173 17.72 -6.18 -16.28
N LEU A 174 18.97 -6.13 -16.66
CA LEU A 174 19.94 -7.18 -16.32
C LEU A 174 20.17 -7.27 -14.82
N GLU A 175 20.51 -6.15 -14.18
CA GLU A 175 20.76 -6.09 -12.74
C GLU A 175 19.53 -6.50 -11.93
N PHE A 176 18.35 -6.01 -12.34
CA PHE A 176 17.11 -6.32 -11.66
C PHE A 176 16.75 -7.80 -11.76
N LEU A 177 16.87 -8.41 -12.94
CA LEU A 177 16.57 -9.83 -13.12
C LEU A 177 17.57 -10.74 -12.41
N GLU A 178 18.85 -10.41 -12.39
CA GLU A 178 19.86 -11.15 -11.63
C GLU A 178 19.52 -11.21 -10.14
N GLU A 179 19.20 -10.07 -9.55
CA GLU A 179 18.83 -9.99 -8.13
C GLU A 179 17.46 -10.63 -7.85
N SER A 180 16.51 -10.49 -8.77
CA SER A 180 15.18 -11.08 -8.64
C SER A 180 15.25 -12.62 -8.65
N ILE A 181 16.10 -13.21 -9.47
CA ILE A 181 16.31 -14.66 -9.49
C ILE A 181 16.91 -15.15 -8.17
N GLN A 182 17.87 -14.44 -7.61
CA GLN A 182 18.44 -14.77 -6.31
C GLN A 182 17.39 -14.62 -5.19
N GLY A 183 16.62 -13.55 -5.21
CA GLY A 183 15.51 -13.33 -4.29
C GLY A 183 14.46 -14.42 -4.36
N PHE A 184 14.10 -14.84 -5.56
CA PHE A 184 13.18 -15.95 -5.81
C PHE A 184 13.64 -17.26 -5.15
N GLN A 185 14.91 -17.60 -5.32
CA GLN A 185 15.46 -18.84 -4.77
C GLN A 185 15.42 -18.90 -3.24
N ARG A 186 15.52 -17.73 -2.57
CA ARG A 186 15.59 -17.59 -1.11
C ARG A 186 14.26 -17.28 -0.45
N SER A 187 13.20 -17.07 -1.22
CA SER A 187 11.90 -16.60 -0.72
C SER A 187 10.96 -17.73 -0.33
N THR A 188 9.94 -17.38 0.46
CA THR A 188 8.78 -18.24 0.74
C THR A 188 7.94 -18.44 -0.52
N ILE A 189 7.02 -19.41 -0.51
CA ILE A 189 6.16 -19.71 -1.69
C ILE A 189 5.36 -18.47 -2.11
N GLU A 190 4.78 -17.74 -1.16
CA GLU A 190 3.97 -16.54 -1.42
C GLU A 190 4.81 -15.44 -2.10
N LEU A 191 6.00 -15.21 -1.60
CA LEU A 191 6.93 -14.23 -2.17
C LEU A 191 7.51 -14.68 -3.52
N LYS A 192 7.62 -16.00 -3.75
CA LYS A 192 7.99 -16.53 -5.07
C LYS A 192 6.97 -16.19 -6.14
N HIS A 193 5.68 -16.31 -5.84
CA HIS A 193 4.61 -15.89 -6.76
C HIS A 193 4.69 -14.40 -7.07
N LEU A 194 4.86 -13.57 -6.05
CA LEU A 194 5.05 -12.13 -6.21
C LEU A 194 6.26 -11.83 -7.09
N CYS A 195 7.38 -12.50 -6.86
CA CYS A 195 8.60 -12.33 -7.63
C CYS A 195 8.38 -12.60 -9.13
N LEU A 196 7.67 -13.67 -9.47
CA LEU A 196 7.31 -13.98 -10.85
C LEU A 196 6.43 -12.90 -11.47
N GLU A 197 5.46 -12.38 -10.72
CA GLU A 197 4.56 -11.32 -11.18
C GLU A 197 5.30 -10.04 -11.53
N TYR A 198 6.23 -9.58 -10.70
CA TYR A 198 6.96 -8.34 -10.98
C TYR A 198 8.15 -8.53 -11.93
N MET A 199 8.66 -9.75 -12.12
CA MET A 199 9.70 -10.04 -13.11
C MET A 199 9.16 -10.10 -14.53
N THR A 200 7.93 -10.54 -14.73
CA THR A 200 7.32 -10.80 -16.05
C THR A 200 7.39 -9.61 -17.03
N PRO A 201 7.23 -8.35 -16.62
CA PRO A 201 7.32 -7.20 -17.54
C PRO A 201 8.72 -6.93 -18.11
N TRP A 202 9.76 -7.38 -17.46
CA TRP A 202 11.16 -7.17 -17.85
C TRP A 202 11.64 -8.24 -18.84
#